data_852ff93c23e67b21b45cd9bef59c0cc9
#
_entry.id   852ff93c23e67b21b45cd9bef59c0cc9
#
_cell.length_a   1.000
_cell.length_b   1.000
_cell.length_c   1.000
_cell.angle_alpha   90.00
_cell.angle_beta   90.00
_cell.angle_gamma   90.00
#
_symmetry.space_group_name_H-M   'P 1'
#
loop_
_entity.id
_entity.type
_entity.pdbx_description
1 polymer ?
#
loop_
_entity_poly.entity_id
_entity_poly.type
_entity_poly.pdbx_seq_one_letter_code
_entity_poly.pdbx_strand_id
1 'polypeptide(L)'
;MLNLKFVRENPEIVKQNIRNKFQDRKLPLVDEVIELAEQARATQTEADELRANRNKLSKQIGALMAQGKKEEAEEVKAKVNADAERLKELEAKESELNARVKEIMMTIPNIIDPSVPIGKDDSENVEIEKFGEPVVPDYEIPYHTDIMEKFNGIDLEAAGKVAGNGFYYLMGDIARLHSAVISYARDFMIDRGFTYCIPPFMIRSNVVTGVMSFDEMDAMMYKIEGEDLYLIGTSEHSMIGKFIDTITPESELPKTLTSYSPCFRKEKGAHGIEERGVYRIHQFEKQEMIVVCKPEESKMWFDKLWQNTVDLFRSLDIPVRTLECCSGDLADLKVKSIDVEAWSPRQKKYFEVGSCSNLGDAQARRLKIRVQDENKKKYFAHTLNNTVVAPPRMLIAFLENNLQADGSVKIPKVLQPYMGGKTEIR
;
A
#
# COMPACT_ATOMS: atom_id res chain seq x y z
N MET A 1 -10.85 -1.29 -2.43
CA MET A 1 -12.03 -1.42 -3.34
C MET A 1 -13.25 -0.98 -2.58
N LEU A 2 -14.09 -0.12 -3.16
CA LEU A 2 -15.36 0.26 -2.56
C LEU A 2 -16.34 -0.93 -2.46
N ASN A 3 -17.39 -0.76 -1.65
CA ASN A 3 -18.52 -1.68 -1.66
C ASN A 3 -19.40 -1.39 -2.89
N LEU A 4 -19.65 -2.41 -3.72
CA LEU A 4 -20.51 -2.27 -4.92
C LEU A 4 -21.94 -1.77 -4.57
N LYS A 5 -22.48 -2.20 -3.43
CA LYS A 5 -23.77 -1.70 -2.93
C LYS A 5 -23.72 -0.19 -2.69
N PHE A 6 -22.64 0.30 -2.06
CA PHE A 6 -22.44 1.72 -1.83
C PHE A 6 -22.39 2.51 -3.14
N VAL A 7 -21.65 2.02 -4.15
CA VAL A 7 -21.57 2.67 -5.47
C VAL A 7 -22.94 2.76 -6.14
N ARG A 8 -23.74 1.70 -6.07
CA ARG A 8 -25.10 1.66 -6.64
C ARG A 8 -26.07 2.61 -5.92
N GLU A 9 -25.97 2.71 -4.60
CA GLU A 9 -26.85 3.56 -3.77
C GLU A 9 -26.43 5.04 -3.77
N ASN A 10 -25.15 5.32 -4.05
CA ASN A 10 -24.57 6.66 -3.94
C ASN A 10 -23.67 7.04 -5.14
N PRO A 11 -24.14 6.88 -6.40
CA PRO A 11 -23.31 7.10 -7.58
C PRO A 11 -22.75 8.52 -7.67
N GLU A 12 -23.53 9.54 -7.29
CA GLU A 12 -23.10 10.94 -7.33
C GLU A 12 -22.01 11.26 -6.29
N ILE A 13 -22.03 10.62 -5.13
CA ILE A 13 -20.96 10.76 -4.13
C ILE A 13 -19.66 10.19 -4.71
N VAL A 14 -19.72 9.02 -5.36
CA VAL A 14 -18.55 8.39 -6.00
C VAL A 14 -18.03 9.25 -7.14
N LYS A 15 -18.89 9.76 -8.01
CA LYS A 15 -18.51 10.66 -9.11
C LYS A 15 -17.89 11.96 -8.58
N GLN A 16 -18.46 12.54 -7.52
CA GLN A 16 -17.88 13.75 -6.91
C GLN A 16 -16.49 13.47 -6.33
N ASN A 17 -16.29 12.33 -5.69
CA ASN A 17 -14.98 11.91 -5.19
C ASN A 17 -13.95 11.75 -6.33
N ILE A 18 -14.36 11.18 -7.47
CA ILE A 18 -13.52 11.07 -8.68
C ILE A 18 -13.10 12.46 -9.18
N ARG A 19 -14.05 13.43 -9.23
CA ARG A 19 -13.75 14.82 -9.60
C ARG A 19 -12.81 15.49 -8.61
N ASN A 20 -13.05 15.30 -7.31
CA ASN A 20 -12.18 15.82 -6.26
C ASN A 20 -10.74 15.29 -6.38
N LYS A 21 -10.56 14.10 -6.91
CA LYS A 21 -9.25 13.48 -7.19
C LYS A 21 -8.69 13.82 -8.57
N PHE A 22 -9.34 14.69 -9.34
CA PHE A 22 -8.92 15.08 -10.70
C PHE A 22 -8.77 13.89 -11.66
N GLN A 23 -9.64 12.90 -11.51
CA GLN A 23 -9.62 11.65 -12.29
C GLN A 23 -10.85 11.50 -13.20
N ASP A 24 -11.31 12.57 -13.83
CA ASP A 24 -12.56 12.65 -14.60
C ASP A 24 -12.69 11.54 -15.66
N ARG A 25 -11.56 11.03 -16.17
CA ARG A 25 -11.52 9.87 -17.09
C ARG A 25 -12.21 8.63 -16.52
N LYS A 26 -12.35 8.52 -15.20
CA LYS A 26 -12.99 7.39 -14.52
C LYS A 26 -14.50 7.58 -14.27
N LEU A 27 -15.06 8.76 -14.53
CA LEU A 27 -16.49 9.02 -14.31
C LEU A 27 -17.42 8.03 -15.03
N PRO A 28 -17.18 7.67 -16.32
CA PRO A 28 -18.03 6.71 -17.02
C PRO A 28 -18.07 5.33 -16.38
N LEU A 29 -16.99 4.93 -15.67
CA LEU A 29 -16.90 3.63 -15.03
C LEU A 29 -17.92 3.43 -13.92
N VAL A 30 -18.42 4.51 -13.32
CA VAL A 30 -19.43 4.44 -12.24
C VAL A 30 -20.77 3.95 -12.82
N ASP A 31 -21.20 4.51 -13.94
CA ASP A 31 -22.44 4.10 -14.59
C ASP A 31 -22.29 2.70 -15.23
N GLU A 32 -21.15 2.43 -15.88
CA GLU A 32 -20.84 1.13 -16.48
C GLU A 32 -20.92 0.01 -15.43
N VAL A 33 -20.29 0.18 -14.25
CA VAL A 33 -20.28 -0.87 -13.22
C VAL A 33 -21.68 -1.12 -12.64
N ILE A 34 -22.52 -0.09 -12.52
CA ILE A 34 -23.90 -0.25 -12.06
C ILE A 34 -24.71 -1.06 -13.07
N GLU A 35 -24.62 -0.71 -14.34
CA GLU A 35 -25.32 -1.43 -15.42
C GLU A 35 -24.85 -2.89 -15.51
N LEU A 36 -23.55 -3.15 -15.52
CA LEU A 36 -22.99 -4.50 -15.57
C LEU A 36 -23.38 -5.35 -14.34
N ALA A 37 -23.44 -4.73 -13.16
CA ALA A 37 -23.87 -5.42 -11.95
C ALA A 37 -25.37 -5.81 -12.01
N GLU A 38 -26.21 -4.98 -12.61
CA GLU A 38 -27.62 -5.30 -12.84
C GLU A 38 -27.78 -6.44 -13.87
N GLN A 39 -27.01 -6.37 -14.97
CA GLN A 39 -26.98 -7.45 -15.97
C GLN A 39 -26.48 -8.77 -15.37
N ALA A 40 -25.43 -8.76 -14.55
CA ALA A 40 -24.92 -9.95 -13.87
C ALA A 40 -25.97 -10.55 -12.95
N ARG A 41 -26.67 -9.72 -12.17
CA ARG A 41 -27.76 -10.17 -11.29
C ARG A 41 -28.94 -10.77 -12.07
N ALA A 42 -29.35 -10.15 -13.17
CA ALA A 42 -30.41 -10.70 -14.04
C ALA A 42 -30.00 -12.05 -14.64
N THR A 43 -28.76 -12.15 -15.15
CA THR A 43 -28.20 -13.39 -15.69
C THR A 43 -28.14 -14.50 -14.64
N GLN A 44 -27.72 -14.18 -13.41
CA GLN A 44 -27.71 -15.12 -12.29
C GLN A 44 -29.12 -15.60 -11.94
N THR A 45 -30.10 -14.70 -11.91
CA THR A 45 -31.50 -15.05 -11.61
C THR A 45 -32.05 -16.02 -12.67
N GLU A 46 -31.84 -15.76 -13.96
CA GLU A 46 -32.23 -16.66 -15.04
C GLU A 46 -31.54 -18.03 -14.93
N ALA A 47 -30.25 -18.05 -14.62
CA ALA A 47 -29.51 -19.29 -14.41
C ALA A 47 -30.05 -20.10 -13.24
N ASP A 48 -30.39 -19.45 -12.12
CA ASP A 48 -30.95 -20.12 -10.94
C ASP A 48 -32.34 -20.69 -11.19
N GLU A 49 -33.19 -19.97 -11.96
CA GLU A 49 -34.50 -20.47 -12.41
C GLU A 49 -34.34 -21.69 -13.29
N LEU A 50 -33.40 -21.70 -14.24
CA LEU A 50 -33.11 -22.85 -15.07
C LEU A 50 -32.57 -24.05 -14.28
N ARG A 51 -31.71 -23.81 -13.32
CA ARG A 51 -31.23 -24.87 -12.38
C ARG A 51 -32.40 -25.51 -11.62
N ALA A 52 -33.30 -24.68 -11.08
CA ALA A 52 -34.48 -25.14 -10.37
C ALA A 52 -35.41 -25.95 -11.29
N ASN A 53 -35.67 -25.45 -12.54
CA ASN A 53 -36.46 -26.13 -13.52
C ASN A 53 -35.85 -27.48 -13.95
N ARG A 54 -34.57 -27.52 -14.22
CA ARG A 54 -33.82 -28.75 -14.55
C ARG A 54 -33.97 -29.80 -13.45
N ASN A 55 -33.85 -29.41 -12.18
CA ASN A 55 -34.04 -30.34 -11.07
C ASN A 55 -35.46 -30.91 -11.00
N LYS A 56 -36.47 -30.07 -11.28
CA LYS A 56 -37.88 -30.49 -11.34
C LYS A 56 -38.14 -31.48 -12.52
N LEU A 57 -37.63 -31.13 -13.71
CA LEU A 57 -37.76 -31.96 -14.91
C LEU A 57 -37.02 -33.30 -14.76
N SER A 58 -35.86 -33.33 -14.13
CA SER A 58 -35.13 -34.55 -13.87
C SER A 58 -35.91 -35.54 -12.95
N LYS A 59 -36.62 -35.02 -11.94
CA LYS A 59 -37.52 -35.82 -11.13
C LYS A 59 -38.73 -36.35 -11.94
N GLN A 60 -39.26 -35.53 -12.84
CA GLN A 60 -40.34 -35.90 -13.73
C GLN A 60 -39.94 -37.03 -14.68
N ILE A 61 -38.73 -36.98 -15.27
CA ILE A 61 -38.20 -38.06 -16.11
C ILE A 61 -38.20 -39.40 -15.34
N GLY A 62 -37.71 -39.40 -14.10
CA GLY A 62 -37.73 -40.60 -13.25
C GLY A 62 -39.12 -41.18 -13.04
N ALA A 63 -40.10 -40.29 -12.79
CA ALA A 63 -41.50 -40.71 -12.60
C ALA A 63 -42.12 -41.26 -13.88
N LEU A 64 -41.90 -40.64 -15.04
CA LEU A 64 -42.41 -41.10 -16.35
C LEU A 64 -41.75 -42.41 -16.75
N MET A 65 -40.48 -42.62 -16.51
CA MET A 65 -39.79 -43.88 -16.79
C MET A 65 -40.35 -45.02 -15.91
N ALA A 66 -40.61 -44.76 -14.63
CA ALA A 66 -41.22 -45.72 -13.73
C ALA A 66 -42.66 -46.11 -14.17
N GLN A 67 -43.38 -45.21 -14.84
CA GLN A 67 -44.73 -45.46 -15.43
C GLN A 67 -44.70 -46.10 -16.83
N GLY A 68 -43.52 -46.35 -17.42
CA GLY A 68 -43.37 -46.90 -18.77
C GLY A 68 -43.61 -45.93 -19.90
N LYS A 69 -43.79 -44.64 -19.64
CA LYS A 69 -44.07 -43.55 -20.62
C LYS A 69 -42.79 -43.01 -21.27
N LYS A 70 -42.18 -43.84 -22.09
CA LYS A 70 -40.85 -43.56 -22.69
C LYS A 70 -40.83 -42.34 -23.62
N GLU A 71 -41.86 -42.16 -24.43
CA GLU A 71 -41.94 -41.03 -25.39
C GLU A 71 -42.03 -39.67 -24.64
N GLU A 72 -42.94 -39.59 -23.64
CA GLU A 72 -43.02 -38.39 -22.79
C GLU A 72 -41.72 -38.11 -22.01
N ALA A 73 -41.03 -39.16 -21.57
CA ALA A 73 -39.74 -39.00 -20.92
C ALA A 73 -38.63 -38.45 -21.83
N GLU A 74 -38.62 -38.87 -23.12
CA GLU A 74 -37.67 -38.33 -24.12
C GLU A 74 -37.96 -36.87 -24.50
N GLU A 75 -39.21 -36.44 -24.54
CA GLU A 75 -39.55 -35.01 -24.71
C GLU A 75 -39.06 -34.17 -23.54
N VAL A 76 -39.19 -34.66 -22.31
CA VAL A 76 -38.69 -33.96 -21.12
C VAL A 76 -37.16 -33.96 -21.09
N LYS A 77 -36.51 -35.02 -21.54
CA LYS A 77 -35.04 -35.02 -21.68
C LYS A 77 -34.55 -33.99 -22.68
N ALA A 78 -35.24 -33.85 -23.82
CA ALA A 78 -34.88 -32.81 -24.81
C ALA A 78 -34.94 -31.40 -24.21
N LYS A 79 -35.94 -31.11 -23.37
CA LYS A 79 -36.03 -29.83 -22.60
C LYS A 79 -34.89 -29.67 -21.61
N VAL A 80 -34.54 -30.74 -20.86
CA VAL A 80 -33.41 -30.71 -19.93
C VAL A 80 -32.09 -30.42 -20.64
N ASN A 81 -31.89 -31.00 -21.86
CA ASN A 81 -30.69 -30.75 -22.63
C ASN A 81 -30.64 -29.30 -23.14
N ALA A 82 -31.77 -28.75 -23.64
CA ALA A 82 -31.87 -27.35 -24.06
C ALA A 82 -31.60 -26.39 -22.88
N ASP A 83 -32.16 -26.66 -21.69
CA ASP A 83 -31.91 -25.88 -20.47
C ASP A 83 -30.43 -25.99 -20.05
N ALA A 84 -29.78 -27.14 -20.24
CA ALA A 84 -28.36 -27.32 -19.92
C ALA A 84 -27.42 -26.48 -20.82
N GLU A 85 -27.71 -26.42 -22.12
CA GLU A 85 -26.92 -25.57 -23.06
C GLU A 85 -27.13 -24.08 -22.73
N ARG A 86 -28.38 -23.66 -22.49
CA ARG A 86 -28.68 -22.29 -22.10
C ARG A 86 -28.03 -21.91 -20.78
N LEU A 87 -28.03 -22.81 -19.80
CA LEU A 87 -27.35 -22.60 -18.51
C LEU A 87 -25.84 -22.39 -18.66
N LYS A 88 -25.20 -23.16 -19.54
CA LYS A 88 -23.78 -23.01 -19.85
C LYS A 88 -23.45 -21.63 -20.45
N GLU A 89 -24.31 -21.15 -21.38
CA GLU A 89 -24.18 -19.80 -21.94
C GLU A 89 -24.31 -18.71 -20.86
N LEU A 90 -25.31 -18.85 -19.98
CA LEU A 90 -25.54 -17.89 -18.88
C LEU A 90 -24.39 -17.88 -17.88
N GLU A 91 -23.85 -19.03 -17.51
CA GLU A 91 -22.70 -19.15 -16.60
C GLU A 91 -21.44 -18.48 -17.19
N ALA A 92 -21.20 -18.66 -18.50
CA ALA A 92 -20.11 -18.00 -19.19
C ALA A 92 -20.30 -16.47 -19.19
N LYS A 93 -21.51 -16.01 -19.51
CA LYS A 93 -21.86 -14.57 -19.50
C LYS A 93 -21.77 -13.97 -18.10
N GLU A 94 -22.27 -14.67 -17.08
CA GLU A 94 -22.16 -14.24 -15.67
C GLU A 94 -20.69 -14.09 -15.25
N SER A 95 -19.85 -15.05 -15.62
CA SER A 95 -18.41 -15.00 -15.33
C SER A 95 -17.74 -13.79 -15.98
N GLU A 96 -18.04 -13.50 -17.25
CA GLU A 96 -17.51 -12.35 -17.98
C GLU A 96 -17.96 -11.02 -17.34
N LEU A 97 -19.27 -10.88 -17.06
CA LEU A 97 -19.81 -9.68 -16.41
C LEU A 97 -19.20 -9.45 -15.04
N ASN A 98 -19.08 -10.48 -14.21
CA ASN A 98 -18.48 -10.38 -12.88
C ASN A 98 -16.98 -10.04 -12.94
N ALA A 99 -16.25 -10.56 -13.93
CA ALA A 99 -14.86 -10.21 -14.14
C ALA A 99 -14.70 -8.72 -14.48
N ARG A 100 -15.54 -8.18 -15.37
CA ARG A 100 -15.52 -6.76 -15.74
C ARG A 100 -15.96 -5.86 -14.57
N VAL A 101 -17.01 -6.24 -13.84
CA VAL A 101 -17.43 -5.54 -12.62
C VAL A 101 -16.27 -5.45 -11.62
N LYS A 102 -15.56 -6.56 -11.40
CA LYS A 102 -14.41 -6.60 -10.50
C LYS A 102 -13.30 -5.67 -10.97
N GLU A 103 -12.96 -5.69 -12.25
CA GLU A 103 -11.93 -4.83 -12.84
C GLU A 103 -12.25 -3.34 -12.62
N ILE A 104 -13.48 -2.93 -12.93
CA ILE A 104 -13.92 -1.54 -12.73
C ILE A 104 -13.89 -1.17 -11.24
N MET A 105 -14.42 -2.03 -10.37
CA MET A 105 -14.41 -1.78 -8.92
C MET A 105 -13.00 -1.67 -8.35
N MET A 106 -12.00 -2.32 -8.94
CA MET A 106 -10.59 -2.17 -8.58
C MET A 106 -9.95 -0.90 -9.13
N THR A 107 -10.58 -0.25 -10.12
CA THR A 107 -10.11 0.98 -10.77
C THR A 107 -10.73 2.23 -10.15
N ILE A 108 -11.97 2.14 -9.64
CA ILE A 108 -12.63 3.26 -8.95
C ILE A 108 -11.88 3.55 -7.64
N PRO A 109 -11.47 4.83 -7.40
CA PRO A 109 -10.74 5.20 -6.19
C PRO A 109 -11.59 5.09 -4.93
N ASN A 110 -10.92 4.89 -3.79
CA ASN A 110 -11.56 4.94 -2.48
C ASN A 110 -12.12 6.35 -2.19
N ILE A 111 -13.14 6.43 -1.34
CA ILE A 111 -13.67 7.73 -0.89
C ILE A 111 -12.67 8.35 0.07
N ILE A 112 -12.26 9.59 -0.23
CA ILE A 112 -11.36 10.35 0.62
C ILE A 112 -12.07 10.85 1.88
N ASP A 113 -11.32 11.01 2.97
CA ASP A 113 -11.84 11.61 4.20
C ASP A 113 -12.29 13.06 3.94
N PRO A 114 -13.42 13.51 4.51
CA PRO A 114 -13.92 14.89 4.31
C PRO A 114 -12.94 15.99 4.72
N SER A 115 -11.96 15.68 5.59
CA SER A 115 -10.92 16.63 6.01
C SER A 115 -9.78 16.79 5.00
N VAL A 116 -9.69 15.93 3.99
CA VAL A 116 -8.62 16.00 2.99
C VAL A 116 -8.75 17.27 2.16
N PRO A 117 -7.71 18.09 2.07
CA PRO A 117 -7.73 19.30 1.24
C PRO A 117 -7.88 18.95 -0.23
N ILE A 118 -8.69 19.72 -0.95
CA ILE A 118 -8.86 19.56 -2.40
C ILE A 118 -7.73 20.30 -3.10
N GLY A 119 -6.92 19.55 -3.86
CA GLY A 119 -5.78 20.06 -4.61
C GLY A 119 -5.41 19.11 -5.73
N LYS A 120 -4.72 19.61 -6.75
CA LYS A 120 -4.47 18.88 -8.00
C LYS A 120 -3.28 17.92 -7.91
N ASP A 121 -2.21 18.35 -7.23
CA ASP A 121 -0.96 17.60 -7.12
C ASP A 121 -0.21 17.96 -5.82
N ASP A 122 0.95 17.36 -5.61
CA ASP A 122 1.78 17.50 -4.41
C ASP A 122 2.16 18.95 -4.05
N SER A 123 2.17 19.86 -5.01
CA SER A 123 2.45 21.28 -4.77
C SER A 123 1.35 21.98 -3.93
N GLU A 124 0.18 21.37 -3.85
CA GLU A 124 -0.98 21.87 -3.09
C GLU A 124 -1.19 21.12 -1.76
N ASN A 125 -0.23 20.29 -1.36
CA ASN A 125 -0.22 19.66 -0.03
C ASN A 125 -0.11 20.72 1.07
N VAL A 126 -0.78 20.50 2.19
CA VAL A 126 -0.94 21.51 3.26
C VAL A 126 -0.02 21.18 4.43
N GLU A 127 0.88 22.11 4.77
CA GLU A 127 1.69 22.03 5.99
C GLU A 127 0.81 22.08 7.23
N ILE A 128 0.95 21.08 8.11
CA ILE A 128 0.18 20.98 9.35
C ILE A 128 1.00 21.57 10.51
N GLU A 129 2.22 21.03 10.73
CA GLU A 129 3.03 21.37 11.90
C GLU A 129 4.52 21.14 11.61
N LYS A 130 5.36 21.95 12.27
CA LYS A 130 6.82 21.81 12.30
C LYS A 130 7.30 21.35 13.68
N PHE A 131 8.26 20.45 13.69
CA PHE A 131 8.84 19.87 14.89
C PHE A 131 10.35 20.10 14.88
N GLY A 132 10.82 20.91 15.83
CA GLY A 132 12.21 21.38 15.92
C GLY A 132 12.53 22.54 14.99
N GLU A 133 13.54 23.29 15.37
CA GLU A 133 13.97 24.48 14.65
C GLU A 133 14.89 24.10 13.48
N PRO A 134 14.59 24.49 12.24
CA PRO A 134 15.46 24.29 11.11
C PRO A 134 16.71 25.20 11.25
N VAL A 135 17.89 24.60 11.22
CA VAL A 135 19.17 25.32 11.34
C VAL A 135 19.88 25.31 9.98
N VAL A 136 20.44 26.45 9.59
CA VAL A 136 21.38 26.57 8.48
C VAL A 136 22.71 26.99 9.09
N PRO A 137 23.74 26.11 9.07
CA PRO A 137 25.05 26.45 9.62
C PRO A 137 25.73 27.56 8.77
N ASP A 138 26.75 28.19 9.32
CA ASP A 138 27.56 29.21 8.67
C ASP A 138 28.67 28.66 7.78
N TYR A 139 28.75 27.33 7.64
CA TYR A 139 29.66 26.61 6.75
C TYR A 139 28.87 25.87 5.67
N GLU A 140 29.57 25.57 4.56
CA GLU A 140 29.01 24.86 3.43
C GLU A 140 28.73 23.40 3.77
N ILE A 141 27.54 22.93 3.40
CA ILE A 141 27.17 21.51 3.48
C ILE A 141 27.30 20.93 2.07
N PRO A 142 28.25 20.02 1.83
CA PRO A 142 28.40 19.33 0.55
C PRO A 142 27.19 18.46 0.21
N TYR A 143 27.13 17.99 -1.02
CA TYR A 143 26.14 17.01 -1.42
C TYR A 143 26.33 15.69 -0.64
N HIS A 144 25.26 14.99 -0.34
CA HIS A 144 25.35 13.82 0.56
C HIS A 144 26.32 12.73 0.08
N THR A 145 26.43 12.52 -1.25
CA THR A 145 27.43 11.59 -1.79
C THR A 145 28.87 12.07 -1.54
N ASP A 146 29.13 13.37 -1.66
CA ASP A 146 30.47 13.93 -1.43
C ASP A 146 30.87 13.75 0.06
N ILE A 147 29.88 13.88 0.99
CA ILE A 147 30.10 13.57 2.42
C ILE A 147 30.42 12.10 2.60
N MET A 148 29.65 11.20 1.97
CA MET A 148 29.88 9.76 2.07
C MET A 148 31.22 9.34 1.44
N GLU A 149 31.57 9.90 0.29
CA GLU A 149 32.85 9.63 -0.41
C GLU A 149 34.05 10.03 0.44
N LYS A 150 33.97 11.15 1.19
CA LYS A 150 35.00 11.60 2.11
C LYS A 150 35.35 10.51 3.16
N PHE A 151 34.37 9.70 3.57
CA PHE A 151 34.57 8.59 4.49
C PHE A 151 34.80 7.25 3.79
N ASN A 152 35.03 7.21 2.48
CA ASN A 152 35.05 6.00 1.66
C ASN A 152 33.82 5.13 1.90
N GLY A 153 32.67 5.78 2.10
CA GLY A 153 31.43 5.15 2.56
C GLY A 153 30.44 4.78 1.45
N ILE A 154 30.68 5.17 0.21
CA ILE A 154 29.81 4.88 -0.93
C ILE A 154 30.62 4.64 -2.20
N ASP A 155 30.17 3.70 -3.05
CA ASP A 155 30.71 3.47 -4.39
C ASP A 155 29.57 3.31 -5.41
N LEU A 156 29.25 4.39 -6.10
CA LEU A 156 28.23 4.42 -7.16
C LEU A 156 28.76 3.91 -8.48
N GLU A 157 30.07 4.05 -8.75
CA GLU A 157 30.69 3.59 -9.99
C GLU A 157 30.67 2.06 -10.08
N ALA A 158 31.11 1.38 -9.02
CA ALA A 158 31.05 -0.08 -8.95
C ALA A 158 29.62 -0.59 -9.02
N ALA A 159 28.66 0.07 -8.34
CA ALA A 159 27.26 -0.28 -8.41
C ALA A 159 26.69 -0.16 -9.83
N GLY A 160 27.06 0.91 -10.56
CA GLY A 160 26.68 1.12 -11.95
C GLY A 160 27.17 -0.01 -12.87
N LYS A 161 28.39 -0.54 -12.64
CA LYS A 161 28.96 -1.67 -13.40
C LYS A 161 28.24 -3.00 -13.09
N VAL A 162 27.78 -3.20 -11.86
CA VAL A 162 27.18 -4.47 -11.41
C VAL A 162 25.68 -4.52 -11.68
N ALA A 163 24.94 -3.45 -11.42
CA ALA A 163 23.49 -3.46 -11.42
C ALA A 163 22.84 -2.32 -12.25
N GLY A 164 23.63 -1.37 -12.71
CA GLY A 164 23.14 -0.16 -13.38
C GLY A 164 22.97 1.03 -12.43
N ASN A 165 22.47 2.13 -12.98
CA ASN A 165 22.19 3.32 -12.19
C ASN A 165 21.02 3.07 -11.21
N GLY A 166 21.00 3.84 -10.12
CA GLY A 166 19.95 3.68 -9.08
C GLY A 166 20.22 2.56 -8.07
N PHE A 167 21.48 2.08 -8.02
CA PHE A 167 21.99 1.17 -7.00
C PHE A 167 23.22 1.78 -6.32
N TYR A 168 23.64 1.21 -5.21
CA TYR A 168 24.78 1.70 -4.43
C TYR A 168 25.51 0.55 -3.72
N TYR A 169 26.81 0.77 -3.44
CA TYR A 169 27.49 0.08 -2.37
C TYR A 169 27.68 1.08 -1.22
N LEU A 170 27.29 0.69 -0.01
CA LEU A 170 27.68 1.40 1.22
C LEU A 170 28.80 0.64 1.91
N MET A 171 29.76 1.37 2.50
CA MET A 171 30.95 0.79 3.11
C MET A 171 31.30 1.49 4.42
N GLY A 172 32.13 0.84 5.23
CA GLY A 172 32.70 1.41 6.43
C GLY A 172 31.67 1.93 7.41
N ASP A 173 31.93 3.11 7.96
CA ASP A 173 31.06 3.73 8.96
C ASP A 173 29.71 4.19 8.38
N ILE A 174 29.63 4.49 7.10
CA ILE A 174 28.35 4.84 6.45
C ILE A 174 27.46 3.60 6.38
N ALA A 175 27.98 2.42 5.99
CA ALA A 175 27.23 1.16 6.01
C ALA A 175 26.80 0.79 7.44
N ARG A 176 27.68 1.03 8.41
CA ARG A 176 27.35 0.83 9.83
C ARG A 176 26.24 1.77 10.29
N LEU A 177 26.31 3.05 9.92
CA LEU A 177 25.26 4.03 10.22
C LEU A 177 23.92 3.64 9.63
N HIS A 178 23.89 3.17 8.38
CA HIS A 178 22.70 2.63 7.75
C HIS A 178 22.08 1.50 8.58
N SER A 179 22.87 0.50 8.94
CA SER A 179 22.39 -0.63 9.77
C SER A 179 22.00 -0.21 11.19
N ALA A 180 22.70 0.77 11.76
CA ALA A 180 22.41 1.32 13.09
C ALA A 180 21.05 2.02 13.13
N VAL A 181 20.74 2.81 12.10
CA VAL A 181 19.44 3.51 11.98
C VAL A 181 18.29 2.50 11.91
N ILE A 182 18.42 1.43 11.12
CA ILE A 182 17.40 0.37 11.03
C ILE A 182 17.25 -0.35 12.37
N SER A 183 18.36 -0.73 13.02
CA SER A 183 18.33 -1.43 14.29
C SER A 183 17.69 -0.57 15.40
N TYR A 184 18.03 0.71 15.45
CA TYR A 184 17.40 1.65 16.34
C TYR A 184 15.89 1.81 16.06
N ALA A 185 15.51 1.98 14.81
CA ALA A 185 14.10 2.11 14.43
C ALA A 185 13.27 0.87 14.77
N ARG A 186 13.84 -0.32 14.61
CA ARG A 186 13.22 -1.58 15.05
C ARG A 186 12.94 -1.59 16.54
N ASP A 187 13.98 -1.32 17.35
CA ASP A 187 13.86 -1.35 18.80
C ASP A 187 12.93 -0.25 19.31
N PHE A 188 12.99 0.94 18.72
CA PHE A 188 12.08 2.06 18.97
C PHE A 188 10.60 1.68 18.78
N MET A 189 10.28 0.87 17.77
CA MET A 189 8.91 0.41 17.52
C MET A 189 8.52 -0.73 18.47
N ILE A 190 9.42 -1.64 18.79
CA ILE A 190 9.20 -2.71 19.79
C ILE A 190 8.86 -2.09 21.14
N ASP A 191 9.59 -1.08 21.56
CA ASP A 191 9.37 -0.35 22.83
C ASP A 191 8.02 0.38 22.85
N ARG A 192 7.43 0.67 21.68
CA ARG A 192 6.09 1.22 21.52
C ARG A 192 4.98 0.15 21.39
N GLY A 193 5.29 -1.11 21.65
CA GLY A 193 4.34 -2.21 21.66
C GLY A 193 4.01 -2.83 20.29
N PHE A 194 4.83 -2.53 19.27
CA PHE A 194 4.68 -3.17 17.96
C PHE A 194 5.40 -4.52 17.94
N THR A 195 4.75 -5.54 17.40
CA THR A 195 5.37 -6.84 17.20
C THR A 195 6.30 -6.82 15.99
N TYR A 196 7.58 -7.12 16.19
CA TYR A 196 8.54 -7.20 15.09
C TYR A 196 8.35 -8.46 14.25
N CYS A 197 8.38 -8.31 12.94
CA CYS A 197 8.18 -9.38 11.97
C CYS A 197 9.13 -9.22 10.78
N ILE A 198 9.68 -10.33 10.30
CA ILE A 198 10.41 -10.41 9.02
C ILE A 198 9.49 -11.13 8.04
N PRO A 199 8.93 -10.42 7.05
CA PRO A 199 7.99 -10.99 6.10
C PRO A 199 8.69 -11.63 4.89
N PRO A 200 7.98 -12.41 4.04
CA PRO A 200 8.45 -12.77 2.71
C PRO A 200 8.72 -11.51 1.87
N PHE A 201 9.82 -11.51 1.12
CA PHE A 201 10.20 -10.38 0.24
C PHE A 201 9.70 -10.53 -1.20
N MET A 202 9.00 -11.63 -1.47
CA MET A 202 8.29 -11.90 -2.72
C MET A 202 6.85 -12.27 -2.41
N ILE A 203 5.91 -11.77 -3.21
CA ILE A 203 4.47 -11.97 -3.02
C ILE A 203 3.80 -12.35 -4.33
N ARG A 204 2.66 -13.03 -4.25
CA ARG A 204 1.88 -13.43 -5.41
C ARG A 204 1.01 -12.29 -5.95
N SER A 205 0.60 -12.41 -7.20
CA SER A 205 -0.24 -11.43 -7.90
C SER A 205 -1.53 -11.07 -7.15
N ASN A 206 -2.17 -12.05 -6.49
CA ASN A 206 -3.38 -11.83 -5.73
C ASN A 206 -3.17 -10.95 -4.48
N VAL A 207 -1.96 -10.95 -3.91
CA VAL A 207 -1.58 -10.03 -2.82
C VAL A 207 -1.27 -8.66 -3.41
N VAL A 208 -0.48 -8.59 -4.50
CA VAL A 208 -0.13 -7.33 -5.17
C VAL A 208 -1.40 -6.54 -5.51
N THR A 209 -2.35 -7.15 -6.21
CA THR A 209 -3.61 -6.51 -6.60
C THR A 209 -4.53 -6.21 -5.41
N GLY A 210 -4.26 -6.81 -4.27
CA GLY A 210 -4.96 -6.51 -3.01
C GLY A 210 -4.48 -5.24 -2.32
N VAL A 211 -3.19 -4.91 -2.45
CA VAL A 211 -2.55 -3.85 -1.67
C VAL A 211 -2.30 -2.56 -2.43
N MET A 212 -2.34 -2.56 -3.76
CA MET A 212 -2.10 -1.38 -4.59
C MET A 212 -3.03 -1.32 -5.81
N SER A 213 -3.05 -0.18 -6.50
CA SER A 213 -3.73 -0.02 -7.78
C SER A 213 -2.94 -0.67 -8.92
N PHE A 214 -3.59 -0.86 -10.08
CA PHE A 214 -2.94 -1.38 -11.27
C PHE A 214 -1.84 -0.44 -11.81
N ASP A 215 -2.10 0.88 -11.76
CA ASP A 215 -1.14 1.89 -12.20
C ASP A 215 0.12 1.87 -11.34
N GLU A 216 -0.04 1.78 -10.00
CA GLU A 216 1.10 1.63 -9.07
C GLU A 216 1.85 0.32 -9.29
N MET A 217 1.15 -0.78 -9.55
CA MET A 217 1.77 -2.08 -9.84
C MET A 217 2.69 -2.01 -11.06
N ASP A 218 2.24 -1.43 -12.17
CA ASP A 218 3.05 -1.31 -13.40
C ASP A 218 4.27 -0.39 -13.19
N ALA A 219 4.08 0.71 -12.48
CA ALA A 219 5.12 1.70 -12.23
C ALA A 219 6.20 1.20 -11.24
N MET A 220 5.82 0.34 -10.28
CA MET A 220 6.67 0.00 -9.13
C MET A 220 7.23 -1.42 -9.17
N MET A 221 6.41 -2.44 -9.50
CA MET A 221 6.72 -3.82 -9.16
C MET A 221 7.63 -4.54 -10.16
N TYR A 222 8.70 -5.19 -9.66
CA TYR A 222 9.47 -6.18 -10.41
C TYR A 222 8.77 -7.54 -10.34
N LYS A 223 8.57 -8.18 -11.48
CA LYS A 223 8.03 -9.53 -11.59
C LYS A 223 9.13 -10.52 -11.86
N ILE A 224 9.08 -11.70 -11.23
CA ILE A 224 9.96 -12.83 -11.54
C ILE A 224 9.44 -13.51 -12.81
N GLU A 225 10.32 -13.67 -13.79
CA GLU A 225 9.98 -14.32 -15.04
C GLU A 225 9.67 -15.81 -14.83
N GLY A 226 8.58 -16.27 -15.42
CA GLY A 226 8.14 -17.66 -15.32
C GLY A 226 7.41 -18.05 -14.04
N GLU A 227 7.27 -17.11 -13.08
CA GLU A 227 6.61 -17.39 -11.81
C GLU A 227 5.54 -16.34 -11.46
N ASP A 228 4.56 -16.75 -10.62
CA ASP A 228 3.60 -15.81 -10.02
C ASP A 228 4.18 -15.20 -8.75
N LEU A 229 5.32 -14.51 -8.90
CA LEU A 229 6.02 -13.84 -7.81
C LEU A 229 6.48 -12.44 -8.24
N TYR A 230 6.40 -11.51 -7.29
CA TYR A 230 6.80 -10.12 -7.42
C TYR A 230 7.67 -9.73 -6.23
N LEU A 231 8.76 -9.00 -6.47
CA LEU A 231 9.55 -8.39 -5.42
C LEU A 231 8.76 -7.28 -4.75
N ILE A 232 8.77 -7.21 -3.42
CA ILE A 232 8.01 -6.19 -2.69
C ILE A 232 8.65 -4.80 -2.85
N GLY A 233 7.83 -3.77 -3.01
CA GLY A 233 8.25 -2.36 -2.98
C GLY A 233 8.25 -1.77 -1.56
N THR A 234 7.66 -2.49 -0.61
CA THR A 234 7.59 -2.18 0.83
C THR A 234 7.14 -3.43 1.58
N SER A 235 7.55 -3.59 2.83
CA SER A 235 7.07 -4.70 3.65
C SER A 235 5.57 -4.62 3.96
N GLU A 236 4.95 -3.46 3.85
CA GLU A 236 3.49 -3.31 3.93
C GLU A 236 2.76 -4.34 3.08
N HIS A 237 3.20 -4.53 1.83
CA HIS A 237 2.56 -5.45 0.89
C HIS A 237 2.47 -6.87 1.45
N SER A 238 3.59 -7.38 1.95
CA SER A 238 3.66 -8.72 2.51
C SER A 238 2.98 -8.82 3.87
N MET A 239 3.09 -7.77 4.69
CA MET A 239 2.52 -7.74 6.03
C MET A 239 0.99 -7.67 6.01
N ILE A 240 0.40 -6.89 5.11
CA ILE A 240 -1.05 -6.89 4.90
C ILE A 240 -1.49 -8.19 4.25
N GLY A 241 -0.71 -8.71 3.30
CA GLY A 241 -0.93 -10.01 2.68
C GLY A 241 -0.98 -11.19 3.66
N LYS A 242 -0.31 -11.08 4.83
CA LYS A 242 -0.39 -12.07 5.92
C LYS A 242 -1.83 -12.35 6.36
N PHE A 243 -2.72 -11.39 6.23
CA PHE A 243 -4.11 -11.49 6.66
C PHE A 243 -5.09 -11.87 5.53
N ILE A 244 -4.58 -12.24 4.34
CA ILE A 244 -5.43 -12.62 3.21
C ILE A 244 -6.42 -13.74 3.59
N ASP A 245 -7.70 -13.53 3.27
CA ASP A 245 -8.83 -14.47 3.50
C ASP A 245 -8.97 -14.95 4.97
N THR A 246 -8.65 -14.06 5.91
CA THR A 246 -8.80 -14.35 7.35
C THR A 246 -10.09 -13.77 7.92
N ILE A 247 -10.53 -14.38 9.04
CA ILE A 247 -11.55 -13.84 9.93
C ILE A 247 -10.91 -13.79 11.33
N THR A 248 -10.58 -12.57 11.76
CA THR A 248 -9.96 -12.34 13.07
C THR A 248 -11.03 -12.02 14.11
N PRO A 249 -11.00 -12.64 15.30
CA PRO A 249 -11.85 -12.22 16.41
C PRO A 249 -11.60 -10.74 16.76
N GLU A 250 -12.66 -9.97 16.99
CA GLU A 250 -12.53 -8.54 17.32
C GLU A 250 -11.68 -8.29 18.58
N SER A 251 -11.73 -9.22 19.55
CA SER A 251 -10.92 -9.16 20.77
C SER A 251 -9.40 -9.25 20.55
N GLU A 252 -8.98 -9.67 19.36
CA GLU A 252 -7.56 -9.74 19.00
C GLU A 252 -7.05 -8.48 18.29
N LEU A 253 -7.89 -7.49 18.04
CA LEU A 253 -7.51 -6.20 17.45
C LEU A 253 -7.14 -5.19 18.55
N PRO A 254 -6.27 -4.23 18.24
CA PRO A 254 -5.57 -4.06 16.96
C PRO A 254 -4.38 -5.03 16.78
N LYS A 255 -4.04 -5.34 15.52
CA LYS A 255 -2.75 -5.94 15.18
C LYS A 255 -1.78 -4.82 14.84
N THR A 256 -0.76 -4.65 15.66
CA THR A 256 0.28 -3.64 15.50
C THR A 256 1.60 -4.33 15.19
N LEU A 257 2.08 -4.20 13.96
CA LEU A 257 3.27 -4.90 13.48
C LEU A 257 4.29 -3.90 12.95
N THR A 258 5.56 -4.17 13.18
CA THR A 258 6.68 -3.47 12.56
C THR A 258 7.57 -4.46 11.85
N SER A 259 8.11 -4.07 10.69
CA SER A 259 8.86 -4.99 9.86
C SER A 259 10.00 -4.31 9.13
N TYR A 260 11.11 -5.04 9.05
CA TYR A 260 12.23 -4.73 8.18
C TYR A 260 12.10 -5.47 6.85
N SER A 261 12.42 -4.80 5.76
CA SER A 261 12.63 -5.47 4.48
C SER A 261 13.54 -4.67 3.54
N PRO A 262 14.21 -5.35 2.60
CA PRO A 262 14.58 -4.72 1.35
C PRO A 262 13.31 -4.33 0.58
N CYS A 263 13.43 -3.28 -0.22
CA CYS A 263 12.38 -2.75 -1.08
C CYS A 263 12.92 -2.60 -2.49
N PHE A 264 12.14 -3.03 -3.47
CA PHE A 264 12.53 -3.00 -4.88
C PHE A 264 11.50 -2.21 -5.67
N ARG A 265 11.95 -1.14 -6.36
CA ARG A 265 11.06 -0.28 -7.14
C ARG A 265 11.63 0.02 -8.52
N LYS A 266 10.81 -0.14 -9.54
CA LYS A 266 11.20 0.22 -10.93
C LYS A 266 11.40 1.72 -11.09
N GLU A 267 10.76 2.56 -10.25
CA GLU A 267 10.76 4.03 -10.36
C GLU A 267 10.42 4.53 -11.79
N LYS A 268 9.51 3.81 -12.49
CA LYS A 268 9.12 4.11 -13.86
C LYS A 268 8.36 5.44 -13.91
N GLY A 269 8.86 6.37 -14.76
CA GLY A 269 8.22 7.68 -14.92
C GLY A 269 8.59 8.71 -13.85
N ALA A 270 9.45 8.35 -12.91
CA ALA A 270 9.99 9.30 -11.95
C ALA A 270 11.08 10.15 -12.61
N HIS A 271 10.81 11.42 -12.84
CA HIS A 271 11.76 12.41 -13.33
C HIS A 271 11.85 13.53 -12.30
N GLY A 272 13.05 13.92 -11.89
CA GLY A 272 13.24 14.99 -10.93
C GLY A 272 14.71 15.33 -10.64
N ILE A 273 14.90 16.45 -9.96
CA ILE A 273 16.17 17.17 -9.77
C ILE A 273 17.24 16.36 -9.00
N GLU A 274 16.89 15.25 -8.34
CA GLU A 274 17.82 14.47 -7.51
C GLU A 274 17.99 13.02 -7.97
N GLU A 275 18.23 12.83 -9.27
CA GLU A 275 18.58 11.50 -9.81
C GLU A 275 19.97 11.03 -9.36
N ARG A 276 20.83 11.95 -8.93
CA ARG A 276 22.17 11.64 -8.41
C ARG A 276 22.09 11.22 -6.93
N GLY A 277 22.87 10.22 -6.57
CA GLY A 277 23.02 9.78 -5.18
C GLY A 277 21.99 8.73 -4.76
N VAL A 278 21.48 8.84 -3.54
CA VAL A 278 20.65 7.80 -2.92
C VAL A 278 19.21 8.23 -2.65
N TYR A 279 18.78 9.38 -3.17
CA TYR A 279 17.44 9.89 -2.94
C TYR A 279 16.35 9.04 -3.62
N ARG A 280 16.59 8.62 -4.87
CA ARG A 280 15.69 7.79 -5.68
C ARG A 280 16.47 6.63 -6.29
N ILE A 281 16.17 5.44 -5.83
CA ILE A 281 16.94 4.22 -6.11
C ILE A 281 16.03 3.01 -6.29
N HIS A 282 16.51 2.00 -7.01
CA HIS A 282 15.76 0.78 -7.32
C HIS A 282 15.72 -0.23 -6.19
N GLN A 283 16.74 -0.20 -5.32
CA GLN A 283 16.85 -1.09 -4.17
C GLN A 283 17.22 -0.29 -2.93
N PHE A 284 16.45 -0.42 -1.87
CA PHE A 284 16.73 0.19 -0.56
C PHE A 284 16.16 -0.68 0.55
N GLU A 285 16.41 -0.32 1.78
CA GLU A 285 15.87 -1.00 2.95
C GLU A 285 14.93 -0.06 3.70
N LYS A 286 13.97 -0.64 4.41
CA LYS A 286 12.98 0.12 5.14
C LYS A 286 12.51 -0.64 6.39
N GLN A 287 12.37 0.10 7.50
CA GLN A 287 11.57 -0.30 8.64
C GLN A 287 10.19 0.33 8.49
N GLU A 288 9.16 -0.50 8.53
CA GLU A 288 7.76 -0.13 8.32
C GLU A 288 6.94 -0.42 9.57
N MET A 289 5.82 0.27 9.74
CA MET A 289 4.80 -0.04 10.71
C MET A 289 3.45 -0.19 10.02
N ILE A 290 2.68 -1.20 10.41
CA ILE A 290 1.31 -1.43 9.94
C ILE A 290 0.36 -1.66 11.11
N VAL A 291 -0.88 -1.26 10.90
CA VAL A 291 -1.97 -1.52 11.84
C VAL A 291 -3.15 -2.13 11.10
N VAL A 292 -3.71 -3.20 11.66
CA VAL A 292 -5.02 -3.73 11.29
C VAL A 292 -5.93 -3.51 12.49
N CYS A 293 -6.98 -2.71 12.33
CA CYS A 293 -7.83 -2.27 13.44
C CYS A 293 -9.31 -2.21 13.08
N LYS A 294 -10.12 -1.88 14.07
CA LYS A 294 -11.54 -1.56 13.88
C LYS A 294 -11.70 -0.23 13.14
N PRO A 295 -12.78 -0.07 12.36
CA PRO A 295 -13.04 1.19 11.64
C PRO A 295 -13.02 2.43 12.53
N GLU A 296 -13.63 2.38 13.73
CA GLU A 296 -13.70 3.47 14.68
C GLU A 296 -12.35 3.87 15.31
N GLU A 297 -11.37 2.97 15.30
CA GLU A 297 -10.02 3.21 15.81
C GLU A 297 -9.06 3.79 14.77
N SER A 298 -9.48 3.80 13.51
CA SER A 298 -8.64 4.12 12.36
C SER A 298 -7.99 5.51 12.46
N LYS A 299 -8.76 6.53 12.87
CA LYS A 299 -8.23 7.90 13.05
C LYS A 299 -7.17 7.97 14.14
N MET A 300 -7.43 7.36 15.30
CA MET A 300 -6.49 7.35 16.42
C MET A 300 -5.16 6.68 16.02
N TRP A 301 -5.23 5.54 15.31
CA TRP A 301 -4.03 4.84 14.85
C TRP A 301 -3.28 5.62 13.78
N PHE A 302 -3.98 6.28 12.87
CA PHE A 302 -3.38 7.17 11.89
C PHE A 302 -2.54 8.25 12.56
N ASP A 303 -3.11 8.93 13.56
CA ASP A 303 -2.41 9.98 14.30
C ASP A 303 -1.18 9.44 15.06
N LYS A 304 -1.27 8.26 15.66
CA LYS A 304 -0.12 7.61 16.31
C LYS A 304 0.98 7.20 15.33
N LEU A 305 0.63 6.75 14.13
CA LEU A 305 1.61 6.28 13.17
C LEU A 305 2.50 7.39 12.64
N TRP A 306 1.94 8.52 12.21
CA TRP A 306 2.78 9.62 11.73
C TRP A 306 3.58 10.25 12.88
N GLN A 307 3.03 10.33 14.09
CA GLN A 307 3.75 10.82 15.27
C GLN A 307 4.99 9.95 15.59
N ASN A 308 4.90 8.63 15.45
CA ASN A 308 6.06 7.74 15.65
C ASN A 308 7.24 8.10 14.74
N THR A 309 6.98 8.45 13.48
CA THR A 309 8.04 8.88 12.56
C THR A 309 8.61 10.22 12.96
N VAL A 310 7.77 11.18 13.32
CA VAL A 310 8.22 12.47 13.85
C VAL A 310 9.13 12.27 15.08
N ASP A 311 8.70 11.47 16.04
CA ASP A 311 9.44 11.20 17.28
C ASP A 311 10.79 10.55 17.00
N LEU A 312 10.85 9.59 16.06
CA LEU A 312 12.11 8.95 15.65
C LEU A 312 13.09 9.99 15.11
N PHE A 313 12.67 10.80 14.14
CA PHE A 313 13.54 11.81 13.54
C PHE A 313 13.98 12.86 14.55
N ARG A 314 13.08 13.28 15.43
CA ARG A 314 13.41 14.22 16.51
C ARG A 314 14.40 13.65 17.52
N SER A 315 14.34 12.34 17.80
CA SER A 315 15.32 11.66 18.66
C SER A 315 16.74 11.62 18.06
N LEU A 316 16.85 11.84 16.75
CA LEU A 316 18.10 11.94 15.99
C LEU A 316 18.52 13.39 15.73
N ASP A 317 17.94 14.35 16.44
CA ASP A 317 18.19 15.78 16.29
C ASP A 317 17.84 16.36 14.90
N ILE A 318 16.96 15.70 14.13
CA ILE A 318 16.57 16.13 12.79
C ILE A 318 15.23 16.88 12.85
N PRO A 319 15.16 18.15 12.44
CA PRO A 319 13.90 18.88 12.30
C PRO A 319 13.04 18.26 11.20
N VAL A 320 11.73 18.16 11.45
CA VAL A 320 10.76 17.63 10.51
C VAL A 320 9.52 18.50 10.47
N ARG A 321 8.73 18.35 9.40
CA ARG A 321 7.36 18.86 9.29
C ARG A 321 6.42 17.79 8.81
N THR A 322 5.11 17.99 9.01
CA THR A 322 4.06 17.15 8.46
C THR A 322 3.27 17.91 7.40
N LEU A 323 3.00 17.22 6.29
CA LEU A 323 2.16 17.70 5.19
C LEU A 323 0.93 16.80 5.05
N GLU A 324 -0.27 17.36 5.03
CA GLU A 324 -1.46 16.63 4.62
C GLU A 324 -1.52 16.59 3.09
N CYS A 325 -1.53 15.38 2.52
CA CYS A 325 -1.66 15.20 1.08
C CYS A 325 -3.03 15.62 0.60
N CYS A 326 -3.07 16.42 -0.45
CA CYS A 326 -4.32 16.83 -1.10
C CYS A 326 -4.94 15.69 -1.93
N SER A 327 -6.17 15.88 -2.33
CA SER A 327 -6.99 14.87 -3.00
C SER A 327 -6.38 14.33 -4.31
N GLY A 328 -5.70 15.16 -5.08
CA GLY A 328 -5.07 14.78 -6.35
C GLY A 328 -3.75 14.02 -6.18
N ASP A 329 -3.07 14.20 -5.04
CA ASP A 329 -1.84 13.49 -4.70
C ASP A 329 -2.09 12.12 -4.03
N LEU A 330 -3.30 11.89 -3.51
CA LEU A 330 -3.64 10.61 -2.88
C LEU A 330 -3.72 9.47 -3.89
N ALA A 331 -2.99 8.38 -3.66
CA ALA A 331 -3.16 7.12 -4.38
C ALA A 331 -4.61 6.57 -4.24
N ASP A 332 -5.04 5.74 -5.18
CA ASP A 332 -6.45 5.35 -5.31
C ASP A 332 -7.03 4.60 -4.10
N LEU A 333 -6.21 3.88 -3.35
CA LEU A 333 -6.68 3.12 -2.19
C LEU A 333 -6.71 3.96 -0.91
N LYS A 334 -6.02 5.09 -0.87
CA LYS A 334 -5.88 5.90 0.32
C LYS A 334 -7.15 6.72 0.61
N VAL A 335 -7.56 6.72 1.87
CA VAL A 335 -8.60 7.59 2.42
C VAL A 335 -8.00 8.94 2.84
N LYS A 336 -6.81 8.88 3.44
CA LYS A 336 -6.06 10.04 3.94
C LYS A 336 -4.58 9.70 4.00
N SER A 337 -3.71 10.69 3.77
CA SER A 337 -2.27 10.55 3.91
C SER A 337 -1.65 11.79 4.54
N ILE A 338 -0.63 11.57 5.36
CA ILE A 338 0.26 12.61 5.88
C ILE A 338 1.70 12.21 5.56
N ASP A 339 2.41 13.08 4.88
CA ASP A 339 3.83 12.93 4.65
C ASP A 339 4.62 13.58 5.80
N VAL A 340 5.69 12.92 6.20
CA VAL A 340 6.70 13.47 7.10
C VAL A 340 7.89 13.86 6.24
N GLU A 341 8.29 15.12 6.36
CA GLU A 341 9.43 15.67 5.63
C GLU A 341 10.53 16.11 6.59
N ALA A 342 11.78 15.80 6.27
CA ALA A 342 12.94 16.22 7.04
C ALA A 342 13.58 17.49 6.46
N TRP A 343 14.16 18.31 7.34
CA TRP A 343 14.89 19.50 6.96
C TRP A 343 16.22 19.18 6.25
N SER A 344 16.46 19.81 5.13
CA SER A 344 17.75 19.84 4.45
C SER A 344 18.41 21.21 4.63
N PRO A 345 19.43 21.34 5.47
CA PRO A 345 20.16 22.61 5.62
C PRO A 345 20.86 23.04 4.33
N ARG A 346 21.30 22.08 3.51
CA ARG A 346 21.94 22.33 2.22
C ARG A 346 20.97 22.98 1.23
N GLN A 347 19.76 22.40 1.11
CA GLN A 347 18.75 22.89 0.17
C GLN A 347 17.89 24.02 0.76
N LYS A 348 17.95 24.24 2.08
CA LYS A 348 17.09 25.16 2.83
C LYS A 348 15.60 24.89 2.62
N LYS A 349 15.24 23.61 2.51
CA LYS A 349 13.87 23.12 2.33
C LYS A 349 13.68 21.77 3.01
N TYR A 350 12.43 21.37 3.19
CA TYR A 350 12.07 20.04 3.63
C TYR A 350 11.94 19.09 2.43
N PHE A 351 12.14 17.79 2.66
CA PHE A 351 11.91 16.73 1.67
C PHE A 351 11.33 15.49 2.35
N GLU A 352 10.52 14.74 1.61
CA GLU A 352 9.80 13.58 2.11
C GLU A 352 10.73 12.45 2.58
N VAL A 353 10.49 11.97 3.80
CA VAL A 353 11.19 10.84 4.44
C VAL A 353 10.27 9.71 4.85
N GLY A 354 8.97 9.93 4.84
CA GLY A 354 7.97 8.93 5.14
C GLY A 354 6.57 9.40 4.78
N SER A 355 5.69 8.45 4.47
CA SER A 355 4.29 8.72 4.14
C SER A 355 3.39 7.81 4.95
N CYS A 356 2.57 8.40 5.81
CA CYS A 356 1.57 7.72 6.61
C CYS A 356 0.26 7.62 5.83
N SER A 357 -0.30 6.42 5.74
CA SER A 357 -1.49 6.16 4.94
C SER A 357 -2.59 5.47 5.74
N ASN A 358 -3.81 5.99 5.62
CA ASN A 358 -5.03 5.30 6.01
C ASN A 358 -5.71 4.79 4.75
N LEU A 359 -5.88 3.48 4.64
CA LEU A 359 -6.51 2.82 3.48
C LEU A 359 -8.00 2.51 3.73
N GLY A 360 -8.49 2.78 4.94
CA GLY A 360 -9.82 2.34 5.34
C GLY A 360 -9.98 0.83 5.13
N ASP A 361 -11.08 0.41 4.55
CA ASP A 361 -11.36 -0.99 4.26
C ASP A 361 -10.97 -1.45 2.83
N ALA A 362 -10.29 -0.59 2.06
CA ALA A 362 -10.01 -0.87 0.64
C ALA A 362 -9.18 -2.14 0.42
N GLN A 363 -8.07 -2.29 1.14
CA GLN A 363 -7.22 -3.49 1.07
C GLN A 363 -7.94 -4.69 1.69
N ALA A 364 -8.62 -4.49 2.81
CA ALA A 364 -9.35 -5.55 3.50
C ALA A 364 -10.45 -6.16 2.62
N ARG A 365 -11.17 -5.35 1.83
CA ARG A 365 -12.16 -5.87 0.87
C ARG A 365 -11.52 -6.68 -0.26
N ARG A 366 -10.39 -6.22 -0.79
CA ARG A 366 -9.67 -6.93 -1.86
C ARG A 366 -9.09 -8.26 -1.39
N LEU A 367 -8.52 -8.27 -0.18
CA LEU A 367 -7.86 -9.43 0.43
C LEU A 367 -8.77 -10.26 1.33
N LYS A 368 -10.05 -9.87 1.50
CA LYS A 368 -11.03 -10.52 2.38
C LYS A 368 -10.56 -10.60 3.85
N ILE A 369 -9.97 -9.52 4.35
CA ILE A 369 -9.55 -9.39 5.75
C ILE A 369 -10.78 -8.99 6.57
N ARG A 370 -11.37 -9.94 7.26
CA ARG A 370 -12.62 -9.77 8.00
C ARG A 370 -12.39 -9.85 9.50
N VAL A 371 -13.24 -9.19 10.24
CA VAL A 371 -13.31 -9.22 11.69
C VAL A 371 -14.66 -9.81 12.09
N GLN A 372 -14.70 -10.60 13.15
CA GLN A 372 -15.92 -11.12 13.71
C GLN A 372 -16.12 -10.58 15.13
N ASP A 373 -17.24 -9.90 15.36
CA ASP A 373 -17.63 -9.40 16.67
C ASP A 373 -18.20 -10.49 17.59
N GLU A 374 -18.51 -10.15 18.82
CA GLU A 374 -19.10 -11.05 19.84
C GLU A 374 -20.45 -11.64 19.39
N ASN A 375 -21.20 -10.92 18.55
CA ASN A 375 -22.49 -11.33 17.99
C ASN A 375 -22.36 -12.17 16.72
N LYS A 376 -21.13 -12.62 16.37
CA LYS A 376 -20.82 -13.35 15.14
C LYS A 376 -21.05 -12.56 13.85
N LYS A 377 -21.28 -11.26 13.93
CA LYS A 377 -21.36 -10.38 12.78
C LYS A 377 -19.96 -10.14 12.22
N LYS A 378 -19.85 -10.16 10.88
CA LYS A 378 -18.59 -9.94 10.19
C LYS A 378 -18.58 -8.57 9.51
N TYR A 379 -17.41 -7.91 9.59
CA TYR A 379 -17.13 -6.66 8.91
C TYR A 379 -15.67 -6.65 8.39
N PHE A 380 -15.33 -5.69 7.55
CA PHE A 380 -13.95 -5.54 7.05
C PHE A 380 -13.14 -4.69 8.03
N ALA A 381 -11.90 -5.11 8.28
CA ALA A 381 -10.96 -4.33 9.05
C ALA A 381 -10.54 -3.05 8.29
N HIS A 382 -10.01 -2.07 9.01
CA HIS A 382 -9.23 -0.98 8.43
C HIS A 382 -7.74 -1.32 8.49
N THR A 383 -7.00 -0.87 7.47
CA THR A 383 -5.55 -1.05 7.38
C THR A 383 -4.85 0.30 7.25
N LEU A 384 -3.76 0.45 7.98
CA LEU A 384 -2.93 1.65 8.00
C LEU A 384 -1.46 1.25 7.93
N ASN A 385 -0.64 2.12 7.37
CA ASN A 385 0.81 1.94 7.34
C ASN A 385 1.52 3.28 7.45
N ASN A 386 2.78 3.21 7.86
CA ASN A 386 3.71 4.33 7.77
C ASN A 386 5.16 3.82 7.76
N THR A 387 6.01 4.55 7.09
CA THR A 387 7.45 4.36 7.18
C THR A 387 7.96 4.78 8.55
N VAL A 388 8.60 3.88 9.28
CA VAL A 388 9.38 4.26 10.46
C VAL A 388 10.63 5.00 10.00
N VAL A 389 11.41 4.35 9.14
CA VAL A 389 12.59 4.93 8.50
C VAL A 389 12.93 4.18 7.21
N ALA A 390 13.34 4.95 6.19
CA ALA A 390 13.99 4.45 4.99
C ALA A 390 15.40 5.07 4.93
N PRO A 391 16.45 4.30 5.25
CA PRO A 391 17.80 4.83 5.44
C PRO A 391 18.35 5.71 4.33
N PRO A 392 18.09 5.48 3.03
CA PRO A 392 18.66 6.34 2.00
C PRO A 392 18.29 7.81 2.18
N ARG A 393 17.01 8.13 2.34
CA ARG A 393 16.56 9.50 2.60
C ARG A 393 16.90 9.94 4.02
N MET A 394 16.82 9.04 5.00
CA MET A 394 17.28 9.29 6.37
C MET A 394 18.77 9.65 6.39
N LEU A 395 19.63 8.94 5.65
CA LEU A 395 21.06 9.24 5.62
C LEU A 395 21.33 10.64 5.05
N ILE A 396 20.60 11.08 4.04
CA ILE A 396 20.70 12.45 3.51
C ILE A 396 20.40 13.45 4.65
N ALA A 397 19.24 13.32 5.28
CA ALA A 397 18.85 14.20 6.37
C ALA A 397 19.83 14.13 7.55
N PHE A 398 20.26 12.92 7.91
CA PHE A 398 21.20 12.69 9.02
C PHE A 398 22.55 13.36 8.77
N LEU A 399 23.16 13.10 7.62
CA LEU A 399 24.48 13.65 7.25
C LEU A 399 24.43 15.17 7.19
N GLU A 400 23.43 15.75 6.56
CA GLU A 400 23.31 17.20 6.41
C GLU A 400 23.07 17.91 7.76
N ASN A 401 22.26 17.32 8.67
CA ASN A 401 21.93 17.95 9.97
C ASN A 401 23.00 17.67 11.06
N ASN A 402 23.84 16.66 10.90
CA ASN A 402 24.85 16.28 11.91
C ASN A 402 26.32 16.56 11.45
N LEU A 403 26.51 17.07 10.22
CA LEU A 403 27.83 17.49 9.77
C LEU A 403 28.34 18.64 10.64
N GLN A 404 29.62 18.60 11.02
CA GLN A 404 30.28 19.62 11.80
C GLN A 404 31.23 20.46 10.94
N ALA A 405 31.61 21.63 11.42
CA ALA A 405 32.53 22.55 10.70
C ALA A 405 33.90 21.92 10.38
N ASP A 406 34.37 20.96 11.19
CA ASP A 406 35.60 20.22 10.93
C ASP A 406 35.42 19.06 9.93
N GLY A 407 34.20 18.89 9.45
CA GLY A 407 33.83 17.86 8.50
C GLY A 407 33.60 16.48 9.09
N SER A 408 33.58 16.33 10.42
CA SER A 408 33.08 15.13 11.09
C SER A 408 31.56 15.10 11.09
N VAL A 409 30.97 13.93 11.32
CA VAL A 409 29.51 13.75 11.46
C VAL A 409 29.22 13.29 12.89
N LYS A 410 28.51 14.09 13.66
CA LYS A 410 28.09 13.80 15.03
C LYS A 410 27.12 12.62 15.05
N ILE A 411 27.26 11.72 16.02
CA ILE A 411 26.32 10.63 16.28
C ILE A 411 25.49 10.97 17.53
N PRO A 412 24.16 11.16 17.40
CA PRO A 412 23.27 11.38 18.52
C PRO A 412 23.35 10.25 19.57
N LYS A 413 23.16 10.58 20.83
CA LYS A 413 23.32 9.63 21.96
C LYS A 413 22.51 8.34 21.78
N VAL A 414 21.29 8.44 21.29
CA VAL A 414 20.39 7.29 21.09
C VAL A 414 20.92 6.29 20.07
N LEU A 415 21.76 6.74 19.14
CA LEU A 415 22.32 5.90 18.08
C LEU A 415 23.72 5.35 18.41
N GLN A 416 24.45 5.94 19.39
CA GLN A 416 25.79 5.52 19.76
C GLN A 416 25.92 4.03 20.13
N PRO A 417 24.97 3.40 20.87
CA PRO A 417 25.03 1.97 21.15
C PRO A 417 25.08 1.11 19.88
N TYR A 418 24.36 1.50 18.85
CA TYR A 418 24.29 0.80 17.56
C TYR A 418 25.53 1.07 16.68
N MET A 419 26.26 2.14 16.98
CA MET A 419 27.53 2.52 16.34
C MET A 419 28.77 2.04 17.10
N GLY A 420 28.60 1.12 18.09
CA GLY A 420 29.70 0.62 18.92
C GLY A 420 30.30 1.69 19.84
N GLY A 421 29.48 2.62 20.27
CA GLY A 421 29.90 3.70 21.19
C GLY A 421 30.57 4.89 20.49
N LYS A 422 30.68 4.90 19.15
CA LYS A 422 31.21 6.06 18.42
C LYS A 422 30.33 7.28 18.66
N THR A 423 30.95 8.41 18.93
CA THR A 423 30.31 9.71 19.13
C THR A 423 30.28 10.54 17.83
N GLU A 424 31.12 10.18 16.86
CA GLU A 424 31.27 10.85 15.59
C GLU A 424 31.85 9.91 14.52
N ILE A 425 31.68 10.23 13.25
CA ILE A 425 32.38 9.65 12.09
C ILE A 425 33.43 10.68 11.62
N ARG A 426 34.67 10.21 11.48
CA ARG A 426 35.80 11.01 10.98
C ARG A 426 36.49 10.37 9.80
#